data_cae92b8794e4ed1203520e6dfce17243
#
_entry.id   cae92b8794e4ed1203520e6dfce17243
#
_cell.length_a   1.000
_cell.length_b   1.000
_cell.length_c   1.000
_cell.angle_alpha   90.00
_cell.angle_beta   90.00
_cell.angle_gamma   90.00
#
_symmetry.space_group_name_H-M   'P 1'
#
loop_
_entity.id
_entity.type
_entity.pdbx_description
1 polymer ?
#
loop_
_entity_poly.entity_id
_entity_poly.type
_entity_poly.pdbx_seq_one_letter_code
_entity_poly.pdbx_strand_id
1 'polypeptide(L)'
;MDYTKLEVWIQARKLVSLVYQFTKAFPKDEMYGLVNQLRRCAVSVPSNIAEGCGRQTVKDTVHFLHISRGSLYELETQCFVSLDQNYISQPEFDQIFESIQSLKKLLNGFINYYKKL
;
A
#
# COMPACT_ATOMS: atom_id res chain seq x y z
N MET A 1 -9.71 -16.45 10.39
CA MET A 1 -10.29 -15.25 9.75
C MET A 1 -9.97 -15.28 8.26
N ASP A 2 -10.97 -15.07 7.43
CA ASP A 2 -10.77 -14.97 5.98
C ASP A 2 -10.39 -13.51 5.63
N TYR A 3 -9.11 -13.27 5.47
CA TYR A 3 -8.60 -11.92 5.19
C TYR A 3 -9.12 -11.35 3.86
N THR A 4 -9.52 -12.21 2.91
CA THR A 4 -10.01 -11.76 1.59
C THR A 4 -11.34 -11.01 1.70
N LYS A 5 -12.02 -11.11 2.83
CA LYS A 5 -13.27 -10.39 3.11
C LYS A 5 -13.05 -9.10 3.90
N LEU A 6 -11.83 -8.84 4.36
CA LEU A 6 -11.52 -7.62 5.13
C LEU A 6 -11.44 -6.41 4.20
N GLU A 7 -12.12 -5.34 4.58
CA GLU A 7 -12.12 -4.10 3.81
C GLU A 7 -10.70 -3.55 3.62
N VAL A 8 -9.87 -3.62 4.66
CA VAL A 8 -8.48 -3.15 4.61
C VAL A 8 -7.68 -3.90 3.53
N TRP A 9 -7.87 -5.21 3.40
CA TRP A 9 -7.18 -6.00 2.39
C TRP A 9 -7.73 -5.71 0.98
N ILE A 10 -9.06 -5.61 0.86
CA ILE A 10 -9.71 -5.31 -0.43
C ILE A 10 -9.23 -3.96 -0.97
N GLN A 11 -9.19 -2.94 -0.13
CA GLN A 11 -8.73 -1.60 -0.54
C GLN A 11 -7.23 -1.60 -0.84
N ALA A 12 -6.42 -2.34 -0.08
CA ALA A 12 -5.00 -2.49 -0.37
C ALA A 12 -4.77 -3.13 -1.74
N ARG A 13 -5.54 -4.15 -2.08
CA ARG A 13 -5.46 -4.82 -3.39
C ARG A 13 -5.85 -3.88 -4.53
N LYS A 14 -6.88 -3.05 -4.32
CA LYS A 14 -7.29 -2.04 -5.31
C LYS A 14 -6.19 -1.00 -5.53
N LEU A 15 -5.50 -0.60 -4.47
CA LEU A 15 -4.38 0.33 -4.57
C LEU A 15 -3.25 -0.24 -5.43
N VAL A 16 -2.97 -1.53 -5.31
CA VAL A 16 -1.98 -2.21 -6.17
C VAL A 16 -2.34 -2.03 -7.64
N SER A 17 -3.60 -2.28 -8.00
CA SER A 17 -4.07 -2.14 -9.39
C SER A 17 -3.92 -0.70 -9.89
N LEU A 18 -4.21 0.27 -9.04
CA LEU A 18 -4.07 1.69 -9.38
C LEU A 18 -2.61 2.06 -9.66
N VAL A 19 -1.69 1.56 -8.84
CA VAL A 19 -0.24 1.78 -9.01
C VAL A 19 0.23 1.16 -10.34
N TYR A 20 -0.21 -0.06 -10.65
CA TYR A 20 0.14 -0.70 -11.91
C TYR A 20 -0.38 0.10 -13.10
N GLN A 21 -1.61 0.60 -13.01
CA GLN A 21 -2.23 1.40 -14.06
C GLN A 21 -1.43 2.68 -14.34
N PHE A 22 -1.09 3.44 -13.30
CA PHE A 22 -0.36 4.71 -13.47
C PHE A 22 1.07 4.50 -13.93
N THR A 23 1.73 3.45 -13.46
CA THR A 23 3.14 3.21 -13.80
C THR A 23 3.34 2.70 -15.23
N LYS A 24 2.29 2.26 -15.92
CA LYS A 24 2.39 1.86 -17.33
C LYS A 24 2.84 3.00 -18.24
N ALA A 25 2.53 4.25 -17.88
CA ALA A 25 2.88 5.43 -18.65
C ALA A 25 4.25 6.03 -18.29
N PHE A 26 4.94 5.46 -17.31
CA PHE A 26 6.26 5.94 -16.90
C PHE A 26 7.30 5.68 -17.99
N PRO A 27 8.37 6.51 -18.05
CA PRO A 27 9.45 6.27 -19.00
C PRO A 27 10.03 4.86 -18.87
N LYS A 28 10.44 4.27 -19.98
CA LYS A 28 11.04 2.93 -20.01
C LYS A 28 12.29 2.83 -19.13
N ASP A 29 13.04 3.92 -19.01
CA ASP A 29 14.23 3.99 -18.17
C ASP A 29 13.93 3.70 -16.70
N GLU A 30 12.69 3.91 -16.26
CA GLU A 30 12.29 3.70 -14.88
C GLU A 30 11.74 2.30 -14.61
N MET A 31 11.70 1.42 -15.61
CA MET A 31 11.17 0.06 -15.45
C MET A 31 11.85 -0.70 -14.31
N TYR A 32 13.18 -0.60 -14.20
CA TYR A 32 13.96 -1.24 -13.14
C TYR A 32 14.33 -0.29 -12.00
N GLY A 33 13.83 0.92 -12.05
CA GLY A 33 14.00 1.95 -11.02
C GLY A 33 12.69 2.19 -10.27
N LEU A 34 12.15 3.39 -10.47
CA LEU A 34 10.97 3.85 -9.71
C LEU A 34 9.73 2.98 -9.94
N VAL A 35 9.49 2.50 -11.17
CA VAL A 35 8.34 1.63 -11.46
C VAL A 35 8.42 0.35 -10.62
N ASN A 36 9.58 -0.29 -10.62
CA ASN A 36 9.78 -1.52 -9.84
C ASN A 36 9.58 -1.27 -8.35
N GLN A 37 10.12 -0.17 -7.82
CA GLN A 37 9.97 0.19 -6.40
C GLN A 37 8.51 0.45 -6.02
N LEU A 38 7.80 1.21 -6.84
CA LEU A 38 6.38 1.52 -6.62
C LEU A 38 5.55 0.24 -6.56
N ARG A 39 5.74 -0.65 -7.54
CA ARG A 39 4.97 -1.90 -7.65
C ARG A 39 5.27 -2.84 -6.50
N ARG A 40 6.53 -3.02 -6.15
CA ARG A 40 6.93 -3.88 -5.04
C ARG A 40 6.39 -3.36 -3.71
N CYS A 41 6.49 -2.05 -3.51
CA CYS A 41 6.00 -1.38 -2.31
C CYS A 41 4.49 -1.54 -2.19
N ALA A 42 3.76 -1.32 -3.28
CA ALA A 42 2.31 -1.47 -3.30
C ALA A 42 1.87 -2.89 -2.97
N VAL A 43 2.49 -3.91 -3.61
CA VAL A 43 2.18 -5.32 -3.37
C VAL A 43 2.48 -5.73 -1.93
N SER A 44 3.50 -5.13 -1.32
CA SER A 44 3.86 -5.40 0.08
C SER A 44 2.73 -5.06 1.06
N VAL A 45 1.86 -4.09 0.72
CA VAL A 45 0.77 -3.68 1.62
C VAL A 45 -0.24 -4.82 1.84
N PRO A 46 -0.93 -5.33 0.82
CA PRO A 46 -1.87 -6.45 1.03
C PRO A 46 -1.17 -7.74 1.45
N SER A 47 0.06 -7.97 0.97
CA SER A 47 0.80 -9.19 1.30
C SER A 47 1.08 -9.28 2.80
N ASN A 48 1.48 -8.18 3.43
CA ASN A 48 1.75 -8.17 4.87
C ASN A 48 0.48 -8.17 5.72
N ILE A 49 -0.63 -7.64 5.22
CA ILE A 49 -1.93 -7.78 5.89
C ILE A 49 -2.31 -9.27 5.95
N ALA A 50 -2.22 -9.96 4.81
CA ALA A 50 -2.52 -11.40 4.73
C ALA A 50 -1.59 -12.22 5.61
N GLU A 51 -0.29 -11.93 5.57
CA GLU A 51 0.72 -12.60 6.38
C GLU A 51 0.43 -12.44 7.87
N GLY A 52 0.06 -11.23 8.29
CA GLY A 52 -0.32 -10.97 9.69
C GLY A 52 -1.55 -11.73 10.11
N CYS A 53 -2.56 -11.82 9.25
CA CYS A 53 -3.78 -12.57 9.55
C CYS A 53 -3.51 -14.07 9.69
N GLY A 54 -2.44 -14.58 9.08
CA GLY A 54 -2.04 -15.99 9.16
C GLY A 54 -1.18 -16.33 10.36
N ARG A 55 -0.81 -15.35 11.20
CA ARG A 55 0.03 -15.60 12.37
C ARG A 55 -0.79 -16.11 13.56
N GLN A 56 -0.11 -16.79 14.49
CA GLN A 56 -0.76 -17.44 15.64
C GLN A 56 -0.92 -16.50 16.83
N THR A 57 -0.10 -15.45 16.96
CA THR A 57 -0.14 -14.54 18.10
C THR A 57 -0.53 -13.13 17.67
N VAL A 58 -1.20 -12.41 18.56
CA VAL A 58 -1.54 -11.00 18.36
C VAL A 58 -0.29 -10.17 18.10
N LYS A 59 0.78 -10.42 18.84
CA LYS A 59 2.05 -9.71 18.71
C LYS A 59 2.60 -9.85 17.29
N ASP A 60 2.61 -11.05 16.75
CA ASP A 60 3.11 -11.30 15.39
C ASP A 60 2.21 -10.65 14.34
N THR A 61 0.90 -10.74 14.50
CA THR A 61 -0.05 -10.08 13.61
C THR A 61 0.22 -8.58 13.56
N VAL A 62 0.32 -7.92 14.72
CA VAL A 62 0.59 -6.48 14.79
C VAL A 62 1.92 -6.14 14.13
N HIS A 63 2.94 -6.99 14.29
CA HIS A 63 4.24 -6.79 13.64
C HIS A 63 4.11 -6.69 12.12
N PHE A 64 3.39 -7.64 11.49
CA PHE A 64 3.18 -7.63 10.04
C PHE A 64 2.31 -6.46 9.58
N LEU A 65 1.33 -6.06 10.37
CA LEU A 65 0.52 -4.88 10.06
C LEU A 65 1.36 -3.59 10.12
N HIS A 66 2.32 -3.51 11.02
CA HIS A 66 3.27 -2.39 11.04
C HIS A 66 4.17 -2.37 9.81
N ILE A 67 4.61 -3.54 9.33
CA ILE A 67 5.37 -3.63 8.07
C ILE A 67 4.52 -3.14 6.90
N SER A 68 3.26 -3.57 6.83
CA SER A 68 2.32 -3.11 5.81
C SER A 68 2.16 -1.60 5.84
N ARG A 69 2.00 -1.02 7.04
CA ARG A 69 1.87 0.43 7.21
C ARG A 69 3.13 1.16 6.75
N GLY A 70 4.31 0.64 7.09
CA GLY A 70 5.58 1.19 6.63
C GLY A 70 5.68 1.21 5.11
N SER A 71 5.25 0.14 4.45
CA SER A 71 5.20 0.06 2.98
C SER A 71 4.26 1.13 2.41
N LEU A 72 3.14 1.39 3.07
CA LEU A 72 2.18 2.40 2.63
C LEU A 72 2.77 3.82 2.70
N TYR A 73 3.51 4.14 3.76
CA TYR A 73 4.21 5.41 3.88
C TYR A 73 5.31 5.56 2.82
N GLU A 74 6.04 4.47 2.56
CA GLU A 74 7.08 4.44 1.54
C GLU A 74 6.49 4.66 0.15
N LEU A 75 5.35 4.01 -0.14
CA LEU A 75 4.61 4.19 -1.38
C LEU A 75 4.18 5.65 -1.56
N GLU A 76 3.67 6.27 -0.52
CA GLU A 76 3.27 7.68 -0.53
C GLU A 76 4.45 8.58 -0.93
N THR A 77 5.61 8.35 -0.33
CA THR A 77 6.84 9.10 -0.64
C THR A 77 7.22 8.93 -2.12
N GLN A 78 7.17 7.71 -2.63
CA GLN A 78 7.50 7.42 -4.02
C GLN A 78 6.50 8.07 -4.99
N CYS A 79 5.24 8.24 -4.59
CA CYS A 79 4.26 8.98 -5.38
C CYS A 79 4.60 10.48 -5.45
N PHE A 80 5.05 11.07 -4.35
CA PHE A 80 5.56 12.45 -4.37
C PHE A 80 6.75 12.59 -5.31
N VAL A 81 7.69 11.64 -5.26
CA VAL A 81 8.85 11.63 -6.17
C VAL A 81 8.38 11.54 -7.63
N SER A 82 7.38 10.70 -7.91
CA SER A 82 6.82 10.56 -9.26
C SER A 82 6.20 11.87 -9.76
N LEU A 83 5.51 12.59 -8.87
CA LEU A 83 4.95 13.90 -9.19
C LEU A 83 6.06 14.91 -9.50
N ASP A 84 7.12 14.95 -8.68
CA ASP A 84 8.26 15.84 -8.85
C ASP A 84 8.96 15.62 -10.18
N GLN A 85 9.01 14.37 -10.65
CA GLN A 85 9.62 14.01 -11.93
C GLN A 85 8.69 14.23 -13.12
N ASN A 86 7.45 14.68 -12.88
CA ASN A 86 6.42 14.85 -13.89
C ASN A 86 6.01 13.53 -14.58
N TYR A 87 6.16 12.41 -13.88
CA TYR A 87 5.74 11.11 -14.40
C TYR A 87 4.24 10.87 -14.24
N ILE A 88 3.63 11.55 -13.29
CA ILE A 88 2.17 11.56 -13.11
C ILE A 88 1.69 13.02 -13.05
N SER A 89 0.45 13.24 -13.46
CA SER A 89 -0.20 14.55 -13.39
C SER A 89 -0.68 14.82 -11.96
N GLN A 90 -1.00 16.09 -11.66
CA GLN A 90 -1.58 16.44 -10.37
C GLN A 90 -2.91 15.71 -10.10
N PRO A 91 -3.86 15.62 -11.06
CA PRO A 91 -5.09 14.83 -10.84
C PRO A 91 -4.83 13.35 -10.56
N GLU A 92 -3.86 12.75 -11.24
CA GLU A 92 -3.47 11.36 -11.00
C GLU A 92 -2.88 11.18 -9.61
N PHE A 93 -1.99 12.09 -9.22
CA PHE A 93 -1.44 12.11 -7.88
C PHE A 93 -2.54 12.24 -6.82
N ASP A 94 -3.48 13.17 -7.01
CA ASP A 94 -4.57 13.39 -6.06
C ASP A 94 -5.41 12.12 -5.88
N GLN A 95 -5.67 11.40 -6.96
CA GLN A 95 -6.43 10.15 -6.91
C GLN A 95 -5.72 9.08 -6.07
N ILE A 96 -4.44 8.86 -6.33
CA ILE A 96 -3.68 7.84 -5.61
C ILE A 96 -3.44 8.26 -4.15
N PHE A 97 -3.20 9.54 -3.92
CA PHE A 97 -3.00 10.10 -2.59
C PHE A 97 -4.23 9.89 -1.71
N GLU A 98 -5.41 10.17 -2.24
CA GLU A 98 -6.68 9.95 -1.53
C GLU A 98 -6.87 8.48 -1.16
N SER A 99 -6.57 7.56 -2.09
CA SER A 99 -6.61 6.12 -1.83
C SER A 99 -5.65 5.71 -0.71
N ILE A 100 -4.45 6.28 -0.70
CA ILE A 100 -3.45 6.01 0.34
C ILE A 100 -3.95 6.52 1.70
N GLN A 101 -4.51 7.74 1.76
CA GLN A 101 -5.01 8.29 3.02
C GLN A 101 -6.17 7.46 3.59
N SER A 102 -7.10 7.03 2.73
CA SER A 102 -8.20 6.16 3.13
C SER A 102 -7.70 4.84 3.69
N LEU A 103 -6.71 4.23 3.02
CA LEU A 103 -6.13 2.97 3.44
C LEU A 103 -5.35 3.11 4.76
N LYS A 104 -4.67 4.23 4.97
CA LYS A 104 -4.00 4.51 6.26
C LYS A 104 -5.00 4.45 7.42
N LYS A 105 -6.17 5.04 7.24
CA LYS A 105 -7.23 5.04 8.28
C LYS A 105 -7.70 3.62 8.56
N LEU A 106 -7.99 2.85 7.52
CA LEU A 106 -8.43 1.46 7.67
C LEU A 106 -7.37 0.61 8.35
N LEU A 107 -6.11 0.76 7.94
CA LEU A 107 -5.01 -0.03 8.49
C LEU A 107 -4.75 0.32 9.95
N ASN A 108 -4.75 1.61 10.29
CA ASN A 108 -4.59 2.04 11.68
C ASN A 108 -5.73 1.52 12.56
N GLY A 109 -6.96 1.54 12.06
CA GLY A 109 -8.11 0.98 12.76
C GLY A 109 -7.93 -0.53 12.99
N PHE A 110 -7.44 -1.25 12.00
CA PHE A 110 -7.21 -2.68 12.09
C PHE A 110 -6.09 -3.00 13.09
N ILE A 111 -4.99 -2.24 13.06
CA ILE A 111 -3.91 -2.36 14.04
C ILE A 111 -4.45 -2.14 15.47
N ASN A 112 -5.22 -1.08 15.66
CA ASN A 112 -5.80 -0.75 16.97
C ASN A 112 -6.74 -1.85 17.46
N TYR A 113 -7.51 -2.44 16.57
CA TYR A 113 -8.38 -3.58 16.90
C TYR A 113 -7.55 -4.72 17.51
N TYR A 114 -6.45 -5.11 16.87
CA TYR A 114 -5.60 -6.18 17.37
C TYR A 114 -4.89 -5.81 18.67
N LYS A 115 -4.47 -4.56 18.83
CA LYS A 115 -3.79 -4.10 20.06
C LYS A 115 -4.68 -4.17 21.29
N LYS A 116 -6.00 -4.17 21.12
CA LYS A 116 -6.96 -4.26 22.22
C LYS A 116 -7.31 -5.71 22.57
N LEU A 117 -6.88 -6.68 21.79
CA LEU A 117 -7.06 -8.08 22.13
C LEU A 117 -6.04 -8.55 23.19
#